data_ea3e61e2e743586f5000d21421a8168c
#
_entry.id   ea3e61e2e743586f5000d21421a8168c
#
_cell.length_a   1.000
_cell.length_b   1.000
_cell.length_c   1.000
_cell.angle_alpha   90.00
_cell.angle_beta   90.00
_cell.angle_gamma   90.00
#
_symmetry.space_group_name_H-M   'P 1'
#
loop_
_entity.id
_entity.type
_entity.pdbx_description
1 polymer ?
#
loop_
_entity_poly.entity_id
_entity_poly.type
_entity_poly.pdbx_seq_one_letter_code
_entity_poly.pdbx_strand_id
1 'polypeptide(L)'
;SRGLGDVYKRQVYYMAGCTKTMKRLWISSMEDEAIRKGFADLRPGREYDGLHQSALCRARADWLVGINATRLFSVLYHRTLNVGRVMTPTLALIVQREAEIGAFRPEAFYTVNLRCGDFAAVSEKFKEKAEADALAAACTGQPVTVKAVQRTEKTEKAPQLYDLTALQREANRSLGYTAQQTLDYLQALYEKKLCTYPRTDSRFLTDDLEASVPELVTVAAAICETDAPGRVNAGQVCDSKKVSDHHAILPTAS
;
A
#
# COMPACT_ATOMS: atom_id res chain seq x y z
N SER A 1 14.81 13.02 -5.97
CA SER A 1 13.47 13.58 -5.73
C SER A 1 12.61 13.44 -6.97
N ARG A 2 11.53 12.69 -6.90
CA ARG A 2 10.51 12.61 -7.96
C ARG A 2 9.67 13.89 -7.99
N GLY A 3 9.23 14.28 -9.17
CA GLY A 3 8.19 15.29 -9.32
C GLY A 3 8.66 16.71 -9.02
N LEU A 4 7.95 17.41 -8.15
CA LEU A 4 8.15 18.84 -7.88
C LEU A 4 9.58 19.21 -7.48
N GLY A 5 10.28 18.36 -6.73
CA GLY A 5 11.68 18.63 -6.34
C GLY A 5 12.64 18.70 -7.53
N ASP A 6 12.43 17.90 -8.58
CA ASP A 6 13.24 17.99 -9.80
C ASP A 6 12.91 19.25 -10.61
N VAL A 7 11.63 19.62 -10.68
CA VAL A 7 11.18 20.86 -11.33
C VAL A 7 11.86 22.07 -10.69
N TYR A 8 11.83 22.22 -9.37
CA TYR A 8 12.47 23.34 -8.67
C TYR A 8 13.97 23.40 -8.85
N LYS A 9 14.67 22.26 -8.74
CA LYS A 9 16.13 22.23 -8.90
C LYS A 9 16.56 22.63 -10.31
N ARG A 10 15.90 22.13 -11.32
CA ARG A 10 16.16 22.51 -12.71
C ARG A 10 15.73 23.93 -13.01
N GLN A 11 14.64 24.40 -12.41
CA GLN A 11 14.21 25.80 -12.53
C GLN A 11 15.30 26.74 -12.02
N VAL A 12 15.86 26.50 -10.83
CA VAL A 12 16.98 27.31 -10.29
C VAL A 12 18.18 27.27 -11.24
N TYR A 13 18.54 26.08 -11.74
CA TYR A 13 19.64 25.91 -12.69
C TYR A 13 19.45 26.77 -13.95
N TYR A 14 18.27 26.73 -14.57
CA TYR A 14 17.97 27.47 -15.79
C TYR A 14 17.83 28.98 -15.53
N MET A 15 17.17 29.38 -14.45
CA MET A 15 17.00 30.80 -14.08
C MET A 15 18.31 31.48 -13.72
N ALA A 16 19.26 30.74 -13.16
CA ALA A 16 20.61 31.22 -12.87
C ALA A 16 21.50 31.33 -14.13
N GLY A 17 20.99 30.96 -15.32
CA GLY A 17 21.78 30.96 -16.55
C GLY A 17 22.96 29.97 -16.49
N CYS A 18 22.88 28.92 -15.69
CA CYS A 18 23.97 27.99 -15.49
C CYS A 18 24.23 27.15 -16.74
N THR A 19 25.47 27.15 -17.22
CA THR A 19 25.92 26.39 -18.40
C THR A 19 26.74 25.15 -18.04
N LYS A 20 26.96 24.89 -16.76
CA LYS A 20 27.73 23.72 -16.31
C LYS A 20 26.98 22.43 -16.63
N THR A 21 27.73 21.37 -16.91
CA THR A 21 27.16 20.06 -17.18
C THR A 21 26.38 19.55 -15.96
N MET A 22 25.10 19.23 -16.18
CA MET A 22 24.25 18.66 -15.16
C MET A 22 24.31 17.12 -15.23
N LYS A 23 24.55 16.49 -14.08
CA LYS A 23 24.49 15.03 -13.92
C LYS A 23 23.38 14.65 -12.94
N ARG A 24 22.81 13.49 -13.13
CA ARG A 24 21.74 12.94 -12.30
C ARG A 24 22.29 11.83 -11.41
N LEU A 25 22.11 12.00 -10.11
CA LEU A 25 22.25 10.95 -9.12
C LEU A 25 20.89 10.23 -8.97
N TRP A 26 20.90 8.91 -9.09
CA TRP A 26 19.73 8.08 -8.85
C TRP A 26 20.08 7.00 -7.84
N ILE A 27 19.46 7.06 -6.65
CA ILE A 27 19.65 6.11 -5.56
C ILE A 27 18.28 5.70 -5.00
N SER A 28 18.14 4.44 -4.65
CA SER A 28 16.92 3.87 -4.04
C SER A 28 17.02 3.72 -2.52
N SER A 29 18.25 3.74 -1.98
CA SER A 29 18.54 3.63 -0.56
C SER A 29 19.46 4.77 -0.10
N MET A 30 19.39 5.14 1.18
CA MET A 30 20.27 6.14 1.82
C MET A 30 21.46 5.51 2.54
N GLU A 31 21.69 4.22 2.34
CA GLU A 31 22.87 3.54 2.86
C GLU A 31 24.16 4.00 2.17
N ASP A 32 25.26 4.01 2.90
CA ASP A 32 26.53 4.54 2.42
C ASP A 32 27.01 3.87 1.14
N GLU A 33 26.84 2.55 1.02
CA GLU A 33 27.23 1.79 -0.16
C GLU A 33 26.39 2.16 -1.39
N ALA A 34 25.05 2.27 -1.24
CA ALA A 34 24.15 2.69 -2.29
C ALA A 34 24.47 4.12 -2.77
N ILE A 35 24.81 5.02 -1.85
CA ILE A 35 25.21 6.39 -2.16
C ILE A 35 26.53 6.40 -2.94
N ARG A 36 27.55 5.67 -2.49
CA ARG A 36 28.86 5.57 -3.19
C ARG A 36 28.70 5.02 -4.60
N LYS A 37 27.93 3.94 -4.76
CA LYS A 37 27.61 3.33 -6.06
C LYS A 37 26.86 4.32 -6.97
N GLY A 38 25.86 5.03 -6.43
CA GLY A 38 25.13 6.04 -7.18
C GLY A 38 26.01 7.20 -7.66
N PHE A 39 26.99 7.65 -6.85
CA PHE A 39 27.97 8.65 -7.29
C PHE A 39 28.94 8.13 -8.33
N ALA A 40 29.26 6.85 -8.32
CA ALA A 40 30.09 6.21 -9.36
C ALA A 40 29.32 6.09 -10.69
N ASP A 41 27.98 5.93 -10.68
CA ASP A 41 27.10 5.77 -11.85
C ASP A 41 26.29 7.05 -12.14
N LEU A 42 26.92 8.21 -12.10
CA LEU A 42 26.26 9.49 -12.41
C LEU A 42 25.96 9.59 -13.92
N ARG A 43 24.69 9.73 -14.26
CA ARG A 43 24.21 9.81 -15.64
C ARG A 43 24.03 11.25 -16.13
N PRO A 44 24.13 11.49 -17.45
CA PRO A 44 23.87 12.80 -18.03
C PRO A 44 22.46 13.29 -17.69
N GLY A 45 22.31 14.53 -17.23
CA GLY A 45 21.01 15.09 -16.85
C GLY A 45 19.98 15.10 -17.97
N ARG A 46 20.43 15.24 -19.24
CA ARG A 46 19.56 15.25 -20.43
C ARG A 46 18.78 13.94 -20.66
N GLU A 47 19.29 12.80 -20.20
CA GLU A 47 18.56 11.53 -20.28
C GLU A 47 17.25 11.56 -19.49
N TYR A 48 17.11 12.49 -18.56
CA TYR A 48 15.95 12.69 -17.72
C TYR A 48 15.08 13.89 -18.13
N ASP A 49 15.28 14.45 -19.32
CA ASP A 49 14.49 15.59 -19.80
C ASP A 49 13.02 15.22 -19.98
N GLY A 50 12.71 14.04 -20.48
CA GLY A 50 11.34 13.53 -20.60
C GLY A 50 10.64 13.44 -19.24
N LEU A 51 11.35 12.97 -18.21
CA LEU A 51 10.82 12.90 -16.83
C LEU A 51 10.58 14.31 -16.27
N HIS A 52 11.48 15.26 -16.53
CA HIS A 52 11.31 16.66 -16.14
C HIS A 52 10.10 17.31 -16.83
N GLN A 53 9.94 17.11 -18.15
CA GLN A 53 8.79 17.62 -18.89
C GLN A 53 7.47 17.04 -18.38
N SER A 54 7.43 15.72 -18.10
CA SER A 54 6.27 15.08 -17.50
C SER A 54 5.89 15.70 -16.15
N ALA A 55 6.87 15.92 -15.27
CA ALA A 55 6.64 16.57 -13.97
C ALA A 55 6.15 18.02 -14.12
N LEU A 56 6.70 18.76 -15.08
CA LEU A 56 6.31 20.13 -15.38
C LEU A 56 4.87 20.20 -15.95
N CYS A 57 4.54 19.32 -16.91
CA CYS A 57 3.18 19.23 -17.45
C CYS A 57 2.16 18.91 -16.36
N ARG A 58 2.48 17.95 -15.46
CA ARG A 58 1.61 17.63 -14.33
C ARG A 58 1.39 18.84 -13.42
N ALA A 59 2.46 19.54 -13.04
CA ALA A 59 2.36 20.70 -12.17
C ALA A 59 1.51 21.83 -12.80
N ARG A 60 1.71 22.09 -14.11
CA ARG A 60 0.92 23.09 -14.86
C ARG A 60 -0.54 22.70 -15.00
N ALA A 61 -0.83 21.44 -15.32
CA ALA A 61 -2.20 20.94 -15.44
C ALA A 61 -2.92 21.01 -14.09
N ASP A 62 -2.28 20.56 -13.00
CA ASP A 62 -2.84 20.65 -11.65
C ASP A 62 -3.17 22.09 -11.27
N TRP A 63 -2.26 23.03 -11.59
CA TRP A 63 -2.47 24.45 -11.30
C TRP A 63 -3.60 25.05 -12.15
N LEU A 64 -3.58 24.85 -13.48
CA LEU A 64 -4.58 25.41 -14.39
C LEU A 64 -5.99 24.87 -14.10
N VAL A 65 -6.14 23.56 -13.98
CA VAL A 65 -7.44 22.94 -13.71
C VAL A 65 -7.90 23.29 -12.29
N GLY A 66 -7.03 23.13 -11.31
CA GLY A 66 -7.36 23.35 -9.91
C GLY A 66 -7.81 24.79 -9.64
N ILE A 67 -7.05 25.80 -10.12
CA ILE A 67 -7.38 27.20 -9.83
C ILE A 67 -8.64 27.67 -10.57
N ASN A 68 -8.77 27.32 -11.87
CA ASN A 68 -9.93 27.76 -12.67
C ASN A 68 -11.21 27.09 -12.20
N ALA A 69 -11.19 25.77 -11.96
CA ALA A 69 -12.36 25.06 -11.47
C ALA A 69 -12.74 25.48 -10.04
N THR A 70 -11.77 25.65 -9.15
CA THR A 70 -12.02 26.17 -7.79
C THR A 70 -12.70 27.52 -7.83
N ARG A 71 -12.19 28.45 -8.65
CA ARG A 71 -12.79 29.79 -8.80
C ARG A 71 -14.20 29.72 -9.40
N LEU A 72 -14.37 28.98 -10.49
CA LEU A 72 -15.66 28.80 -11.13
C LEU A 72 -16.73 28.30 -10.16
N PHE A 73 -16.48 27.18 -9.52
CA PHE A 73 -17.45 26.58 -8.59
C PHE A 73 -17.65 27.45 -7.34
N SER A 74 -16.60 28.07 -6.84
CA SER A 74 -16.73 28.97 -5.68
C SER A 74 -17.60 30.18 -5.98
N VAL A 75 -17.51 30.74 -7.18
CA VAL A 75 -18.38 31.86 -7.63
C VAL A 75 -19.81 31.38 -7.85
N LEU A 76 -20.01 30.26 -8.56
CA LEU A 76 -21.33 29.73 -8.85
C LEU A 76 -22.15 29.36 -7.60
N TYR A 77 -21.47 28.83 -6.58
CA TYR A 77 -22.12 28.36 -5.36
C TYR A 77 -21.95 29.31 -4.17
N HIS A 78 -21.36 30.50 -4.38
CA HIS A 78 -21.15 31.52 -3.36
C HIS A 78 -20.46 31.02 -2.07
N ARG A 79 -19.55 30.04 -2.21
CA ARG A 79 -18.76 29.47 -1.11
C ARG A 79 -17.48 28.86 -1.64
N THR A 80 -16.44 28.75 -0.82
CA THR A 80 -15.18 28.13 -1.23
C THR A 80 -15.38 26.64 -1.51
N LEU A 81 -15.18 26.25 -2.77
CA LEU A 81 -15.23 24.88 -3.24
C LEU A 81 -13.91 24.52 -3.92
N ASN A 82 -13.06 23.83 -3.18
CA ASN A 82 -11.75 23.45 -3.69
C ASN A 82 -11.87 22.27 -4.66
N VAL A 83 -11.26 22.41 -5.83
CA VAL A 83 -11.15 21.36 -6.85
C VAL A 83 -9.69 20.95 -7.01
N GLY A 84 -9.43 19.67 -7.02
CA GLY A 84 -8.09 19.13 -7.16
C GLY A 84 -8.05 17.73 -7.73
N ARG A 85 -6.96 17.41 -8.36
CA ARG A 85 -6.74 16.14 -9.09
C ARG A 85 -6.90 14.87 -8.23
N VAL A 86 -6.60 14.95 -6.95
CA VAL A 86 -6.73 13.82 -6.01
C VAL A 86 -8.00 13.96 -5.19
N MET A 87 -8.20 15.13 -4.61
CA MET A 87 -9.29 15.43 -3.67
C MET A 87 -10.67 15.24 -4.31
N THR A 88 -10.89 15.76 -5.52
CA THR A 88 -12.20 15.70 -6.18
C THR A 88 -12.60 14.28 -6.60
N PRO A 89 -11.74 13.47 -7.24
CA PRO A 89 -12.06 12.06 -7.51
C PRO A 89 -12.28 11.25 -6.24
N THR A 90 -11.50 11.50 -5.18
CA THR A 90 -11.69 10.81 -3.90
C THR A 90 -13.06 11.13 -3.31
N LEU A 91 -13.46 12.40 -3.33
CA LEU A 91 -14.80 12.81 -2.88
C LEU A 91 -15.90 12.16 -3.73
N ALA A 92 -15.71 12.09 -5.05
CA ALA A 92 -16.67 11.44 -5.95
C ALA A 92 -16.87 9.96 -5.61
N LEU A 93 -15.78 9.22 -5.30
CA LEU A 93 -15.86 7.83 -4.85
C LEU A 93 -16.63 7.68 -3.53
N ILE A 94 -16.41 8.60 -2.58
CA ILE A 94 -17.13 8.60 -1.31
C ILE A 94 -18.63 8.85 -1.55
N VAL A 95 -18.97 9.86 -2.34
CA VAL A 95 -20.36 10.18 -2.67
C VAL A 95 -21.05 9.02 -3.40
N GLN A 96 -20.36 8.39 -4.34
CA GLN A 96 -20.89 7.20 -5.02
C GLN A 96 -21.15 6.06 -4.02
N ARG A 97 -20.23 5.82 -3.10
CA ARG A 97 -20.38 4.78 -2.07
C ARG A 97 -21.54 5.07 -1.12
N GLU A 98 -21.71 6.31 -0.70
CA GLU A 98 -22.86 6.75 0.11
C GLU A 98 -24.19 6.55 -0.64
N ALA A 99 -24.23 6.84 -1.93
CA ALA A 99 -25.41 6.58 -2.75
C ALA A 99 -25.74 5.08 -2.85
N GLU A 100 -24.72 4.22 -3.02
CA GLU A 100 -24.89 2.75 -3.01
C GLU A 100 -25.43 2.26 -1.65
N ILE A 101 -24.90 2.79 -0.54
CA ILE A 101 -25.37 2.45 0.81
C ILE A 101 -26.82 2.90 1.00
N GLY A 102 -27.17 4.12 0.58
CA GLY A 102 -28.54 4.64 0.66
C GLY A 102 -29.54 3.88 -0.23
N ALA A 103 -29.08 3.34 -1.34
CA ALA A 103 -29.89 2.53 -2.26
C ALA A 103 -29.92 1.04 -1.88
N PHE A 104 -29.14 0.62 -0.90
CA PHE A 104 -29.05 -0.78 -0.50
C PHE A 104 -30.40 -1.30 0.03
N ARG A 105 -30.88 -2.38 -0.57
CA ARG A 105 -32.05 -3.12 -0.12
C ARG A 105 -31.61 -4.47 0.42
N PRO A 106 -31.83 -4.75 1.71
CA PRO A 106 -31.53 -6.06 2.27
C PRO A 106 -32.37 -7.14 1.60
N GLU A 107 -31.74 -8.19 1.13
CA GLU A 107 -32.41 -9.39 0.65
C GLU A 107 -32.24 -10.50 1.69
N ALA A 108 -33.37 -11.11 2.07
CA ALA A 108 -33.34 -12.26 2.97
C ALA A 108 -32.88 -13.50 2.21
N PHE A 109 -32.08 -14.31 2.84
CA PHE A 109 -31.75 -15.66 2.39
C PHE A 109 -31.82 -16.63 3.57
N TYR A 110 -32.00 -17.89 3.28
CA TYR A 110 -32.16 -18.93 4.28
C TYR A 110 -31.09 -19.99 4.08
N THR A 111 -30.58 -20.53 5.18
CA THR A 111 -29.65 -21.66 5.17
C THR A 111 -30.12 -22.71 6.16
N VAL A 112 -29.88 -23.96 5.83
CA VAL A 112 -30.15 -25.08 6.73
C VAL A 112 -28.86 -25.48 7.42
N ASN A 113 -28.86 -25.44 8.75
CA ASN A 113 -27.72 -25.88 9.56
C ASN A 113 -28.05 -27.26 10.15
N LEU A 114 -27.31 -28.26 9.72
CA LEU A 114 -27.41 -29.63 10.22
C LEU A 114 -26.36 -29.85 11.31
N ARG A 115 -26.78 -30.34 12.46
CA ARG A 115 -25.87 -30.80 13.53
C ARG A 115 -25.82 -32.34 13.51
N CYS A 116 -24.63 -32.89 13.23
CA CYS A 116 -24.41 -34.29 13.07
C CYS A 116 -23.33 -34.77 14.05
N GLY A 117 -23.69 -34.92 15.33
CA GLY A 117 -22.71 -35.23 16.39
C GLY A 117 -21.73 -34.05 16.57
N ASP A 118 -20.44 -34.35 16.36
CA ASP A 118 -19.35 -33.37 16.58
C ASP A 118 -19.08 -32.46 15.37
N PHE A 119 -19.81 -32.58 14.30
CA PHE A 119 -19.67 -31.71 13.13
C PHE A 119 -20.99 -31.05 12.73
N ALA A 120 -20.86 -29.92 12.05
CA ALA A 120 -21.99 -29.21 11.48
C ALA A 120 -21.81 -29.07 9.96
N ALA A 121 -22.92 -29.17 9.24
CA ALA A 121 -22.97 -28.89 7.81
C ALA A 121 -23.95 -27.74 7.55
N VAL A 122 -23.63 -26.86 6.62
CA VAL A 122 -24.45 -25.72 6.23
C VAL A 122 -24.79 -25.88 4.75
N SER A 123 -26.08 -25.72 4.42
CA SER A 123 -26.52 -25.75 3.02
C SER A 123 -26.05 -24.53 2.25
N GLU A 124 -26.22 -24.55 0.95
CA GLU A 124 -26.25 -23.35 0.13
C GLU A 124 -27.38 -22.41 0.55
N LYS A 125 -27.34 -21.17 0.02
CA LYS A 125 -28.35 -20.14 0.33
C LYS A 125 -29.61 -20.35 -0.53
N PHE A 126 -30.76 -20.42 0.13
CA PHE A 126 -32.08 -20.43 -0.50
C PHE A 126 -32.67 -19.02 -0.49
N LYS A 127 -33.35 -18.63 -1.56
CA LYS A 127 -34.11 -17.38 -1.60
C LYS A 127 -35.47 -17.53 -0.91
N GLU A 128 -36.10 -18.66 -1.06
CA GLU A 128 -37.41 -18.97 -0.50
C GLU A 128 -37.28 -19.76 0.79
N LYS A 129 -37.98 -19.30 1.84
CA LYS A 129 -37.98 -19.99 3.14
C LYS A 129 -38.54 -21.42 3.04
N ALA A 130 -39.56 -21.61 2.22
CA ALA A 130 -40.20 -22.90 2.04
C ALA A 130 -39.25 -24.00 1.53
N GLU A 131 -38.30 -23.66 0.67
CA GLU A 131 -37.28 -24.59 0.18
C GLU A 131 -36.31 -24.99 1.31
N ALA A 132 -35.90 -24.04 2.14
CA ALA A 132 -35.05 -24.31 3.29
C ALA A 132 -35.77 -25.17 4.34
N ASP A 133 -37.04 -24.86 4.62
CA ASP A 133 -37.87 -25.60 5.57
C ASP A 133 -38.11 -27.04 5.07
N ALA A 134 -38.36 -27.23 3.76
CA ALA A 134 -38.52 -28.57 3.17
C ALA A 134 -37.23 -29.40 3.27
N LEU A 135 -36.06 -28.81 3.02
CA LEU A 135 -34.79 -29.48 3.19
C LEU A 135 -34.53 -29.84 4.67
N ALA A 136 -34.81 -28.91 5.59
CA ALA A 136 -34.65 -29.17 7.02
C ALA A 136 -35.53 -30.34 7.50
N ALA A 137 -36.80 -30.36 7.06
CA ALA A 137 -37.72 -31.44 7.37
C ALA A 137 -37.27 -32.78 6.80
N ALA A 138 -36.79 -32.79 5.57
CA ALA A 138 -36.27 -34.01 4.90
C ALA A 138 -35.01 -34.57 5.58
N CYS A 139 -34.19 -33.75 6.19
CA CYS A 139 -32.95 -34.15 6.86
C CYS A 139 -33.15 -34.53 8.34
N THR A 140 -34.22 -34.04 8.98
CA THR A 140 -34.44 -34.23 10.42
C THR A 140 -34.66 -35.71 10.75
N GLY A 141 -33.84 -36.23 11.69
CA GLY A 141 -33.93 -37.62 12.15
C GLY A 141 -33.39 -38.67 11.15
N GLN A 142 -32.87 -38.28 10.02
CA GLN A 142 -32.28 -39.17 9.04
C GLN A 142 -30.83 -39.50 9.37
N PRO A 143 -30.35 -40.74 9.08
CA PRO A 143 -28.96 -41.11 9.27
C PRO A 143 -28.06 -40.36 8.25
N VAL A 144 -26.91 -39.88 8.72
CA VAL A 144 -25.89 -39.21 7.89
C VAL A 144 -24.78 -40.22 7.59
N THR A 145 -24.44 -40.35 6.30
CA THR A 145 -23.35 -41.21 5.85
C THR A 145 -22.24 -40.38 5.25
N VAL A 146 -21.03 -40.47 5.80
CA VAL A 146 -19.84 -39.83 5.24
C VAL A 146 -19.42 -40.60 3.98
N LYS A 147 -19.58 -39.99 2.80
CA LYS A 147 -19.21 -40.62 1.52
C LYS A 147 -17.74 -40.47 1.17
N ALA A 148 -17.12 -39.39 1.57
CA ALA A 148 -15.71 -39.13 1.29
C ALA A 148 -15.12 -38.15 2.33
N VAL A 149 -13.86 -38.35 2.62
CA VAL A 149 -13.05 -37.42 3.42
C VAL A 149 -11.88 -36.98 2.56
N GLN A 150 -11.79 -35.71 2.26
CA GLN A 150 -10.66 -35.14 1.53
C GLN A 150 -9.82 -34.30 2.50
N ARG A 151 -8.53 -34.63 2.61
CA ARG A 151 -7.55 -33.81 3.33
C ARG A 151 -6.73 -33.07 2.31
N THR A 152 -6.73 -31.75 2.42
CA THR A 152 -5.91 -30.87 1.57
C THR A 152 -4.95 -30.11 2.46
N GLU A 153 -3.67 -30.27 2.21
CA GLU A 153 -2.65 -29.41 2.82
C GLU A 153 -2.69 -28.05 2.14
N LYS A 154 -2.85 -27.01 2.93
CA LYS A 154 -2.75 -25.64 2.47
C LYS A 154 -1.52 -25.00 3.10
N THR A 155 -0.65 -24.47 2.26
CA THR A 155 0.48 -23.68 2.72
C THR A 155 0.06 -22.22 2.76
N GLU A 156 0.06 -21.61 3.94
CA GLU A 156 -0.13 -20.18 4.10
C GLU A 156 1.23 -19.50 3.99
N LYS A 157 1.35 -18.58 3.05
CA LYS A 157 2.57 -17.81 2.87
C LYS A 157 2.69 -16.75 3.96
N ALA A 158 3.91 -16.49 4.41
CA ALA A 158 4.18 -15.36 5.30
C ALA A 158 3.67 -14.05 4.70
N PRO A 159 3.18 -13.11 5.53
CA PRO A 159 2.81 -11.77 5.06
C PRO A 159 3.97 -11.09 4.35
N GLN A 160 3.64 -10.26 3.37
CA GLN A 160 4.64 -9.41 2.73
C GLN A 160 5.08 -8.29 3.68
N LEU A 161 6.23 -7.69 3.39
CA LEU A 161 6.70 -6.49 4.09
C LEU A 161 5.71 -5.33 3.93
N TYR A 162 5.90 -4.27 4.69
CA TYR A 162 5.01 -3.11 4.67
C TYR A 162 5.43 -2.06 3.65
N ASP A 163 4.49 -1.67 2.80
CA ASP A 163 4.42 -0.33 2.23
C ASP A 163 3.70 0.63 3.20
N LEU A 164 3.66 1.91 2.89
CA LEU A 164 2.99 2.89 3.75
C LEU A 164 1.51 2.56 3.96
N THR A 165 0.80 2.21 2.90
CA THR A 165 -0.65 1.97 2.97
C THR A 165 -0.99 0.72 3.80
N ALA A 166 -0.23 -0.36 3.62
CA ALA A 166 -0.41 -1.58 4.39
C ALA A 166 -0.13 -1.34 5.88
N LEU A 167 0.93 -0.60 6.19
CA LEU A 167 1.26 -0.26 7.57
C LEU A 167 0.22 0.66 8.21
N GLN A 168 -0.29 1.67 7.49
CA GLN A 168 -1.39 2.52 7.97
C GLN A 168 -2.65 1.73 8.30
N ARG A 169 -3.01 0.77 7.45
CA ARG A 169 -4.17 -0.11 7.68
C ARG A 169 -3.98 -1.01 8.90
N GLU A 170 -2.79 -1.57 9.05
CA GLU A 170 -2.47 -2.44 10.18
C GLU A 170 -2.40 -1.66 11.50
N ALA A 171 -1.75 -0.49 11.51
CA ALA A 171 -1.69 0.40 12.65
C ALA A 171 -3.09 0.89 13.07
N ASN A 172 -3.97 1.17 12.10
CA ASN A 172 -5.35 1.53 12.40
C ASN A 172 -6.11 0.36 13.04
N ARG A 173 -5.97 -0.85 12.48
CA ARG A 173 -6.65 -2.05 12.99
C ARG A 173 -6.19 -2.44 14.39
N SER A 174 -4.89 -2.37 14.65
CA SER A 174 -4.29 -2.91 15.87
C SER A 174 -4.14 -1.86 16.97
N LEU A 175 -3.91 -0.59 16.62
CA LEU A 175 -3.59 0.50 17.53
C LEU A 175 -4.59 1.66 17.48
N GLY A 176 -5.55 1.64 16.54
CA GLY A 176 -6.51 2.71 16.35
C GLY A 176 -5.93 4.01 15.78
N TYR A 177 -4.69 4.00 15.26
CA TYR A 177 -4.07 5.20 14.71
C TYR A 177 -4.72 5.61 13.39
N THR A 178 -4.85 6.91 13.17
CA THR A 178 -5.20 7.45 11.86
C THR A 178 -4.05 7.27 10.87
N ALA A 179 -4.35 7.33 9.57
CA ALA A 179 -3.32 7.28 8.54
C ALA A 179 -2.28 8.40 8.69
N GLN A 180 -2.71 9.61 9.10
CA GLN A 180 -1.82 10.73 9.35
C GLN A 180 -0.91 10.49 10.55
N GLN A 181 -1.45 10.04 11.69
CA GLN A 181 -0.65 9.72 12.87
C GLN A 181 0.41 8.66 12.57
N THR A 182 0.04 7.60 11.84
CA THR A 182 0.99 6.56 11.43
C THR A 182 2.13 7.15 10.59
N LEU A 183 1.80 8.02 9.62
CA LEU A 183 2.80 8.68 8.79
C LEU A 183 3.71 9.61 9.61
N ASP A 184 3.16 10.37 10.54
CA ASP A 184 3.93 11.31 11.39
C ASP A 184 4.91 10.56 12.29
N TYR A 185 4.49 9.45 12.89
CA TYR A 185 5.38 8.58 13.68
C TYR A 185 6.49 7.97 12.82
N LEU A 186 6.15 7.43 11.64
CA LEU A 186 7.14 6.90 10.71
C LEU A 186 8.12 7.97 10.23
N GLN A 187 7.64 9.18 9.97
CA GLN A 187 8.50 10.28 9.58
C GLN A 187 9.50 10.63 10.70
N ALA A 188 9.03 10.67 11.95
CA ALA A 188 9.88 10.93 13.11
C ALA A 188 10.94 9.81 13.32
N LEU A 189 10.56 8.54 13.10
CA LEU A 189 11.49 7.42 13.16
C LEU A 189 12.53 7.49 12.02
N TYR A 190 12.10 7.83 10.81
CA TYR A 190 12.99 8.01 9.68
C TYR A 190 14.01 9.13 9.89
N GLU A 191 13.57 10.28 10.43
CA GLU A 191 14.46 11.42 10.74
C GLU A 191 15.49 11.07 11.82
N LYS A 192 15.15 10.16 12.72
CA LYS A 192 16.08 9.58 13.72
C LYS A 192 16.91 8.41 13.15
N LYS A 193 16.77 8.09 11.88
CA LYS A 193 17.43 6.95 11.21
C LYS A 193 17.09 5.57 11.81
N LEU A 194 15.93 5.43 12.43
CA LEU A 194 15.47 4.16 13.03
C LEU A 194 14.64 3.30 12.06
N CYS A 195 14.21 3.86 10.95
CA CYS A 195 13.55 3.12 9.88
C CYS A 195 13.90 3.68 8.51
N THR A 196 13.60 2.91 7.46
CA THR A 196 13.78 3.32 6.07
C THR A 196 12.70 4.33 5.64
N TYR A 197 12.81 4.87 4.40
CA TYR A 197 11.92 5.93 3.93
C TYR A 197 10.44 5.51 3.95
N PRO A 198 9.58 6.26 4.65
CA PRO A 198 8.22 5.81 4.92
C PRO A 198 7.25 5.89 3.73
N ARG A 199 7.49 6.79 2.76
CA ARG A 199 6.59 6.96 1.61
C ARG A 199 6.99 6.05 0.47
N THR A 200 6.83 4.76 0.65
CA THR A 200 7.07 3.73 -0.35
C THR A 200 5.77 3.01 -0.73
N ASP A 201 5.68 2.59 -1.97
CA ASP A 201 4.63 1.75 -2.52
C ASP A 201 5.09 0.29 -2.72
N SER A 202 6.36 0.01 -2.41
CA SER A 202 6.91 -1.33 -2.52
C SER A 202 6.78 -2.13 -1.22
N ARG A 203 6.50 -3.42 -1.36
CA ARG A 203 6.48 -4.42 -0.31
C ARG A 203 7.62 -5.42 -0.44
N PHE A 204 8.62 -5.07 -1.26
CA PHE A 204 9.80 -5.88 -1.55
C PHE A 204 11.07 -5.09 -1.27
N LEU A 205 12.16 -5.83 -1.09
CA LEU A 205 13.52 -5.31 -1.01
C LEU A 205 14.19 -5.43 -2.37
N THR A 206 15.25 -4.66 -2.57
CA THR A 206 16.15 -4.83 -3.71
C THR A 206 17.06 -6.02 -3.49
N ASP A 207 17.51 -6.67 -4.55
CA ASP A 207 18.32 -7.90 -4.48
C ASP A 207 19.68 -7.67 -3.80
N ASP A 208 20.21 -6.44 -3.83
CA ASP A 208 21.42 -6.04 -3.13
C ASP A 208 21.30 -6.07 -1.59
N LEU A 209 20.07 -6.00 -1.06
CA LEU A 209 19.80 -6.11 0.37
C LEU A 209 19.66 -7.56 0.87
N GLU A 210 19.69 -8.55 -0.02
CA GLU A 210 19.46 -9.96 0.36
C GLU A 210 20.42 -10.43 1.46
N ALA A 211 21.70 -10.05 1.37
CA ALA A 211 22.71 -10.40 2.35
C ALA A 211 22.49 -9.77 3.74
N SER A 212 21.80 -8.62 3.81
CA SER A 212 21.52 -7.89 5.04
C SER A 212 20.25 -8.38 5.76
N VAL A 213 19.38 -9.13 5.08
CA VAL A 213 18.09 -9.58 5.65
C VAL A 213 18.23 -10.37 6.94
N PRO A 214 19.18 -11.32 7.09
CA PRO A 214 19.36 -12.05 8.36
C PRO A 214 19.68 -11.14 9.55
N GLU A 215 20.51 -10.13 9.35
CA GLU A 215 20.86 -9.15 10.37
C GLU A 215 19.64 -8.30 10.76
N LEU A 216 18.88 -7.81 9.78
CA LEU A 216 17.64 -7.06 9.99
C LEU A 216 16.59 -7.86 10.76
N VAL A 217 16.50 -9.17 10.48
CA VAL A 217 15.60 -10.07 11.22
C VAL A 217 16.05 -10.20 12.68
N THR A 218 17.35 -10.28 12.93
CA THR A 218 17.89 -10.33 14.28
C THR A 218 17.58 -9.05 15.05
N VAL A 219 17.77 -7.89 14.43
CA VAL A 219 17.44 -6.58 15.01
C VAL A 219 15.93 -6.48 15.29
N ALA A 220 15.08 -6.89 14.35
CA ALA A 220 13.63 -6.87 14.54
C ALA A 220 13.20 -7.81 15.67
N ALA A 221 13.78 -9.01 15.77
CA ALA A 221 13.51 -9.95 16.85
C ALA A 221 13.90 -9.38 18.24
N ALA A 222 15.06 -8.71 18.33
CA ALA A 222 15.48 -8.03 19.55
C ALA A 222 14.53 -6.89 19.97
N ILE A 223 14.04 -6.10 19.00
CA ILE A 223 13.05 -5.03 19.26
C ILE A 223 11.71 -5.62 19.75
N CYS A 224 11.32 -6.77 19.21
CA CYS A 224 10.08 -7.45 19.57
C CYS A 224 10.23 -8.36 20.82
N GLU A 225 11.39 -8.42 21.44
CA GLU A 225 11.70 -9.30 22.58
C GLU A 225 11.37 -10.78 22.28
N THR A 226 11.69 -11.22 21.07
CA THR A 226 11.46 -12.60 20.59
C THR A 226 12.75 -13.23 20.10
N ASP A 227 12.77 -14.56 20.04
CA ASP A 227 13.90 -15.27 19.44
C ASP A 227 13.93 -15.08 17.91
N ALA A 228 15.11 -14.81 17.37
CA ALA A 228 15.30 -14.76 15.94
C ALA A 228 15.15 -16.18 15.34
N PRO A 229 14.48 -16.35 14.19
CA PRO A 229 14.32 -17.65 13.55
C PRO A 229 15.70 -18.19 13.11
N GLY A 230 15.93 -19.49 13.33
CA GLY A 230 17.21 -20.13 12.99
C GLY A 230 17.52 -20.18 11.48
N ARG A 231 16.51 -19.96 10.62
CA ARG A 231 16.67 -19.89 9.16
C ARG A 231 15.81 -18.77 8.57
N VAL A 232 16.46 -17.88 7.82
CA VAL A 232 15.81 -16.77 7.12
C VAL A 232 15.86 -17.07 5.62
N ASN A 233 14.72 -16.94 4.94
CA ASN A 233 14.62 -17.05 3.49
C ASN A 233 14.46 -15.65 2.87
N ALA A 234 15.58 -14.98 2.65
CA ALA A 234 15.62 -13.62 2.11
C ALA A 234 15.02 -13.52 0.69
N GLY A 235 15.15 -14.56 -0.13
CA GLY A 235 14.60 -14.58 -1.49
C GLY A 235 13.07 -14.45 -1.57
N GLN A 236 12.34 -14.64 -0.47
CA GLN A 236 10.89 -14.41 -0.44
C GLN A 236 10.52 -12.91 -0.47
N VAL A 237 11.40 -12.06 -0.01
CA VAL A 237 11.16 -10.62 0.15
C VAL A 237 11.99 -9.76 -0.79
N CYS A 238 12.98 -10.32 -1.48
CA CYS A 238 13.84 -9.62 -2.43
C CYS A 238 13.34 -9.81 -3.87
N ASP A 239 13.04 -8.71 -4.56
CA ASP A 239 12.68 -8.66 -5.98
C ASP A 239 12.84 -7.22 -6.47
N SER A 240 14.01 -6.90 -7.02
CA SER A 240 14.33 -5.54 -7.51
C SER A 240 13.37 -5.05 -8.60
N LYS A 241 12.69 -5.96 -9.34
CA LYS A 241 11.72 -5.57 -10.38
C LYS A 241 10.43 -5.00 -9.79
N LYS A 242 10.13 -5.32 -8.52
CA LYS A 242 8.95 -4.84 -7.79
C LYS A 242 9.27 -3.66 -6.87
N VAL A 243 10.49 -3.17 -6.91
CA VAL A 243 10.91 -1.95 -6.20
C VAL A 243 10.99 -0.82 -7.20
N SER A 244 10.19 0.22 -6.98
CA SER A 244 10.15 1.38 -7.87
C SER A 244 11.26 2.39 -7.51
N ASP A 245 11.08 3.18 -6.45
CA ASP A 245 12.03 4.20 -5.96
C ASP A 245 12.63 3.84 -4.63
N HIS A 246 11.81 3.28 -3.77
CA HIS A 246 12.15 2.91 -2.41
C HIS A 246 11.64 1.50 -2.13
N HIS A 247 12.44 0.70 -1.45
CA HIS A 247 12.04 -0.61 -0.98
C HIS A 247 11.04 -0.52 0.19
N ALA A 248 10.56 -1.66 0.67
CA ALA A 248 9.64 -1.76 1.81
C ALA A 248 10.18 -1.05 3.06
N ILE A 249 9.27 -0.71 3.97
CA ILE A 249 9.61 -0.11 5.27
C ILE A 249 10.25 -1.16 6.17
N LEU A 250 11.44 -0.85 6.68
CA LEU A 250 12.21 -1.70 7.58
C LEU A 250 12.74 -0.90 8.77
N PRO A 251 12.96 -1.52 9.92
CA PRO A 251 13.87 -0.96 10.94
C PRO A 251 15.29 -0.93 10.39
N THR A 252 16.11 -0.03 10.88
CA THR A 252 17.54 0.04 10.57
C THR A 252 18.36 -0.64 11.65
N ALA A 253 19.55 -1.09 11.32
CA ALA A 253 20.47 -1.74 12.28
C ALA A 253 21.27 -0.74 13.15
N SER A 254 20.98 0.56 13.05
CA SER A 254 21.69 1.64 13.78
C SER A 254 21.06 1.97 15.11
#